data_555ce9e4b3ec758e38443e526f978971
#
_entry.id   555ce9e4b3ec758e38443e526f978971
#
_cell.length_a   1.000
_cell.length_b   1.000
_cell.length_c   1.000
_cell.angle_alpha   90.00
_cell.angle_beta   90.00
_cell.angle_gamma   90.00
#
_symmetry.space_group_name_H-M   'P 1'
#
loop_
_entity.id
_entity.type
_entity.pdbx_description
1 polymer ?
#
loop_
_entity_poly.entity_id
_entity_poly.type
_entity_poly.pdbx_seq_one_letter_code
_entity_poly.pdbx_strand_id
1 'polypeptide(L)'
;MVSAVAGNGVVDMSWRSLLSERTLLLNVTFQPLSIISVRRAVLLVLAEKAEMLNCSDEVLRSESLEIQVPLVVRLNSYVRAPFRNRAPLHRKALFARDFYLCQYCGERADCIDHVLPVSKGGRNTWENMVACCRPCNEAKADLLLENSRFKLRRVPYAPEPLAVAVAMKADVPLEW
;
A
#
# COMPACT_ATOMS: atom_id res chain seq x y z
N MET A 1 -19.04 38.31 31.97
CA MET A 1 -18.97 37.78 30.58
C MET A 1 -17.67 37.01 30.45
N VAL A 2 -17.74 35.70 30.53
CA VAL A 2 -16.56 34.82 30.41
C VAL A 2 -16.68 34.08 29.10
N SER A 3 -15.76 34.38 28.18
CA SER A 3 -15.68 33.77 26.85
C SER A 3 -15.17 32.36 26.97
N ALA A 4 -15.94 31.38 26.52
CA ALA A 4 -15.55 29.98 26.46
C ALA A 4 -14.60 29.77 25.27
N VAL A 5 -13.37 29.38 25.55
CA VAL A 5 -12.40 28.88 24.55
C VAL A 5 -12.77 27.45 24.27
N ALA A 6 -13.13 27.15 23.03
CA ALA A 6 -13.38 25.82 22.55
C ALA A 6 -12.07 25.00 22.58
N GLY A 7 -12.03 23.95 23.40
CA GLY A 7 -10.91 23.04 23.49
C GLY A 7 -10.85 22.19 22.20
N ASN A 8 -9.71 22.24 21.51
CA ASN A 8 -9.34 21.28 20.49
C ASN A 8 -9.31 19.89 21.13
N GLY A 9 -10.23 19.01 20.70
CA GLY A 9 -10.24 17.62 21.11
C GLY A 9 -8.99 16.91 20.57
N VAL A 10 -7.99 16.79 21.41
CA VAL A 10 -6.88 15.85 21.22
C VAL A 10 -7.51 14.46 21.33
N VAL A 11 -7.66 13.76 20.21
CA VAL A 11 -8.03 12.35 20.23
C VAL A 11 -6.84 11.64 20.89
N ASP A 12 -7.02 11.21 22.13
CA ASP A 12 -6.06 10.37 22.84
C ASP A 12 -6.02 8.99 22.12
N MET A 13 -5.17 8.92 21.10
CA MET A 13 -4.90 7.64 20.42
C MET A 13 -4.17 6.73 21.41
N SER A 14 -4.85 5.69 21.83
CA SER A 14 -4.28 4.69 22.74
C SER A 14 -2.89 4.27 22.22
N TRP A 15 -1.86 4.23 23.10
CA TRP A 15 -0.50 3.76 22.79
C TRP A 15 -0.48 2.42 22.03
N ARG A 16 -1.52 1.59 22.20
CA ARG A 16 -1.70 0.33 21.45
C ARG A 16 -1.98 0.56 19.97
N SER A 17 -2.73 1.62 19.60
CA SER A 17 -2.97 1.95 18.19
C SER A 17 -1.70 2.47 17.54
N LEU A 18 -0.93 3.34 18.20
CA LEU A 18 0.36 3.84 17.69
C LEU A 18 1.35 2.70 17.44
N LEU A 19 1.44 1.72 18.34
CA LEU A 19 2.33 0.57 18.15
C LEU A 19 1.96 -0.33 16.96
N SER A 20 0.71 -0.28 16.50
CA SER A 20 0.23 -1.02 15.33
C SER A 20 0.42 -0.27 14.03
N GLU A 21 0.72 1.04 14.08
CA GLU A 21 1.02 1.85 12.92
C GLU A 21 2.21 1.33 12.13
N ARG A 22 2.47 1.93 10.99
CA ARG A 22 3.40 1.41 9.99
C ARG A 22 4.62 2.29 9.84
N THR A 23 5.77 1.65 9.82
CA THR A 23 7.09 2.26 9.61
C THR A 23 7.73 1.66 8.37
N LEU A 24 8.29 2.49 7.52
CA LEU A 24 9.10 2.04 6.38
C LEU A 24 10.49 1.63 6.89
N LEU A 25 10.88 0.38 6.59
CA LEU A 25 12.22 -0.15 6.88
C LEU A 25 13.08 -0.08 5.62
N LEU A 26 14.20 0.62 5.72
CA LEU A 26 15.22 0.70 4.68
C LEU A 26 16.44 -0.16 5.02
N ASN A 27 17.13 -0.61 3.98
CA ASN A 27 18.47 -1.17 4.11
C ASN A 27 19.49 -0.05 4.37
N VAL A 28 20.70 -0.40 4.78
CA VAL A 28 21.82 0.56 4.90
C VAL A 28 22.09 1.34 3.60
N THR A 29 21.75 0.74 2.45
CA THR A 29 21.85 1.36 1.11
C THR A 29 20.63 2.22 0.73
N PHE A 30 19.75 2.55 1.69
CA PHE A 30 18.47 3.24 1.46
C PHE A 30 17.47 2.47 0.59
N GLN A 31 17.78 1.22 0.22
CA GLN A 31 16.84 0.38 -0.50
C GLN A 31 15.69 -0.01 0.42
N PRO A 32 14.45 0.22 0.02
CA PRO A 32 13.29 -0.21 0.79
C PRO A 32 13.23 -1.73 0.94
N LEU A 33 13.09 -2.21 2.17
CA LEU A 33 13.04 -3.63 2.49
C LEU A 33 11.62 -4.11 2.77
N SER A 34 10.91 -3.37 3.62
CA SER A 34 9.59 -3.81 4.12
C SER A 34 8.88 -2.67 4.85
N ILE A 35 7.59 -2.85 5.05
CA ILE A 35 6.81 -2.06 6.00
C ILE A 35 6.59 -2.91 7.24
N ILE A 36 7.03 -2.42 8.37
CA ILE A 36 6.94 -3.08 9.68
C ILE A 36 6.02 -2.30 10.62
N SER A 37 5.64 -2.88 11.76
CA SER A 37 4.93 -2.13 12.81
C SER A 37 5.87 -1.17 13.52
N VAL A 38 5.35 -0.06 14.02
CA VAL A 38 6.08 0.89 14.89
C VAL A 38 6.74 0.17 16.05
N ARG A 39 6.05 -0.78 16.70
CA ARG A 39 6.64 -1.61 17.76
C ARG A 39 7.94 -2.27 17.33
N ARG A 40 7.96 -2.88 16.14
CA ARG A 40 9.17 -3.55 15.62
C ARG A 40 10.27 -2.56 15.26
N ALA A 41 9.90 -1.41 14.71
CA ALA A 41 10.84 -0.34 14.39
C ALA A 41 11.52 0.18 15.66
N VAL A 42 10.76 0.50 16.71
CA VAL A 42 11.28 0.94 18.01
C VAL A 42 12.25 -0.10 18.61
N LEU A 43 11.89 -1.38 18.57
CA LEU A 43 12.79 -2.44 19.06
C LEU A 43 14.10 -2.52 18.28
N LEU A 44 14.08 -2.27 16.97
CA LEU A 44 15.30 -2.23 16.16
C LEU A 44 16.18 -1.02 16.51
N VAL A 45 15.57 0.14 16.76
CA VAL A 45 16.27 1.36 17.17
C VAL A 45 16.88 1.21 18.56
N LEU A 46 16.12 0.72 19.54
CA LEU A 46 16.62 0.49 20.91
C LEU A 46 17.72 -0.57 20.97
N ALA A 47 17.69 -1.54 20.05
CA ALA A 47 18.76 -2.54 19.93
C ALA A 47 19.96 -2.06 19.09
N GLU A 48 20.02 -0.77 18.73
CA GLU A 48 21.06 -0.16 17.89
C GLU A 48 21.26 -0.83 16.52
N LYS A 49 20.23 -1.55 16.04
CA LYS A 49 20.22 -2.22 14.73
C LYS A 49 19.69 -1.36 13.59
N ALA A 50 19.03 -0.26 13.93
CA ALA A 50 18.50 0.71 13.00
C ALA A 50 18.57 2.12 13.58
N GLU A 51 18.63 3.11 12.71
CA GLU A 51 18.47 4.52 13.06
C GLU A 51 17.13 5.07 12.55
N MET A 52 16.59 6.07 13.23
CA MET A 52 15.41 6.79 12.78
C MET A 52 15.83 7.88 11.77
N LEU A 53 15.24 7.83 10.57
CA LEU A 53 15.45 8.87 9.54
C LEU A 53 14.33 9.90 9.55
N ASN A 54 13.11 9.48 9.86
CA ASN A 54 11.95 10.34 9.96
C ASN A 54 10.99 9.83 11.03
N CYS A 55 10.34 10.74 11.73
CA CYS A 55 9.37 10.46 12.80
C CYS A 55 8.18 11.41 12.71
N SER A 56 7.06 11.02 13.31
CA SER A 56 5.90 11.90 13.51
C SER A 56 6.09 12.76 14.76
N ASP A 57 5.18 13.72 14.96
CA ASP A 57 5.13 14.53 16.18
C ASP A 57 4.60 13.75 17.39
N GLU A 58 4.08 12.54 17.17
CA GLU A 58 3.57 11.67 18.21
C GLU A 58 4.70 11.00 18.98
N VAL A 59 4.50 10.82 20.28
CA VAL A 59 5.51 10.30 21.21
C VAL A 59 4.98 9.09 21.95
N LEU A 60 5.73 8.00 21.90
CA LEU A 60 5.54 6.83 22.75
C LEU A 60 6.24 7.05 24.08
N ARG A 61 5.50 6.91 25.16
CA ARG A 61 6.00 7.09 26.52
C ARG A 61 5.86 5.83 27.37
N SER A 62 6.87 5.52 28.13
CA SER A 62 6.85 4.53 29.23
C SER A 62 7.50 5.14 30.45
N GLU A 63 7.56 4.40 31.56
CA GLU A 63 8.17 4.88 32.81
C GLU A 63 9.63 5.33 32.65
N SER A 64 10.37 4.76 31.69
CA SER A 64 11.81 5.01 31.52
C SER A 64 12.20 5.41 30.08
N LEU A 65 11.24 5.54 29.18
CA LEU A 65 11.51 5.78 27.75
C LEU A 65 10.50 6.77 27.16
N GLU A 66 11.02 7.76 26.47
CA GLU A 66 10.28 8.65 25.59
C GLU A 66 10.91 8.60 24.20
N ILE A 67 10.15 8.22 23.19
CA ILE A 67 10.60 8.08 21.80
C ILE A 67 9.53 8.51 20.84
N GLN A 68 9.90 9.31 19.83
CA GLN A 68 8.98 9.69 18.76
C GLN A 68 8.58 8.45 17.92
N VAL A 69 7.37 8.47 17.38
CA VAL A 69 6.89 7.38 16.51
C VAL A 69 7.66 7.39 15.20
N PRO A 70 8.45 6.34 14.91
CA PRO A 70 9.26 6.29 13.70
C PRO A 70 8.40 6.05 12.46
N LEU A 71 8.48 6.93 11.47
CA LEU A 71 7.86 6.77 10.14
C LEU A 71 8.78 6.03 9.19
N VAL A 72 10.09 6.32 9.27
CA VAL A 72 11.13 5.69 8.44
C VAL A 72 12.32 5.32 9.32
N VAL A 73 12.76 4.07 9.23
CA VAL A 73 13.97 3.58 9.89
C VAL A 73 14.90 2.91 8.88
N ARG A 74 16.22 3.08 9.06
CA ARG A 74 17.27 2.49 8.24
C ARG A 74 18.10 1.51 9.07
N LEU A 75 18.35 0.32 8.53
CA LEU A 75 19.26 -0.62 9.18
C LEU A 75 20.70 -0.10 9.19
N ASN A 76 21.43 -0.38 10.26
CA ASN A 76 22.85 -0.04 10.40
C ASN A 76 23.77 -1.03 9.67
N SER A 77 23.26 -2.20 9.29
CA SER A 77 23.98 -3.23 8.54
C SER A 77 23.20 -3.68 7.31
N TYR A 78 23.94 -4.14 6.29
CA TYR A 78 23.34 -4.66 5.06
C TYR A 78 22.61 -5.98 5.31
N VAL A 79 21.37 -6.04 4.88
CA VAL A 79 20.57 -7.28 4.84
C VAL A 79 20.24 -7.60 3.40
N ARG A 80 20.58 -8.83 2.98
CA ARG A 80 20.15 -9.33 1.69
C ARG A 80 18.64 -9.56 1.72
N ALA A 81 17.88 -8.66 1.09
CA ALA A 81 16.45 -8.86 0.93
C ALA A 81 16.21 -10.07 0.01
N PRO A 82 15.31 -11.01 0.37
CA PRO A 82 14.89 -12.01 -0.59
C PRO A 82 14.17 -11.27 -1.72
N PHE A 83 14.83 -11.20 -2.87
CA PHE A 83 14.25 -10.60 -4.07
C PHE A 83 13.02 -11.42 -4.49
N ARG A 84 11.85 -10.94 -4.17
CA ARG A 84 10.63 -11.33 -4.88
C ARG A 84 10.58 -10.48 -6.14
N ASN A 85 11.02 -11.04 -7.26
CA ASN A 85 11.05 -10.36 -8.55
C ASN A 85 9.66 -9.91 -9.04
N ARG A 86 8.57 -10.38 -8.42
CA ARG A 86 7.19 -10.01 -8.76
C ARG A 86 6.31 -9.96 -7.52
N ALA A 87 5.43 -9.00 -7.49
CA ALA A 87 4.38 -8.95 -6.48
C ALA A 87 3.45 -10.17 -6.62
N PRO A 88 2.96 -10.77 -5.52
CA PRO A 88 1.99 -11.86 -5.60
C PRO A 88 0.69 -11.33 -6.20
N LEU A 89 0.20 -12.00 -7.26
CA LEU A 89 -1.05 -11.65 -7.90
C LEU A 89 -2.24 -12.11 -7.03
N HIS A 90 -2.96 -11.18 -6.45
CA HIS A 90 -4.20 -11.44 -5.73
C HIS A 90 -5.13 -10.22 -5.84
N ARG A 91 -6.41 -10.44 -5.58
CA ARG A 91 -7.47 -9.42 -5.76
C ARG A 91 -7.10 -8.05 -5.17
N LYS A 92 -6.72 -8.00 -3.89
CA LYS A 92 -6.42 -6.73 -3.21
C LYS A 92 -5.25 -5.98 -3.86
N ALA A 93 -4.20 -6.70 -4.26
CA ALA A 93 -3.03 -6.11 -4.91
C ALA A 93 -3.38 -5.57 -6.31
N LEU A 94 -4.23 -6.27 -7.06
CA LEU A 94 -4.68 -5.84 -8.38
C LEU A 94 -5.54 -4.57 -8.29
N PHE A 95 -6.47 -4.51 -7.32
CA PHE A 95 -7.24 -3.30 -7.07
C PHE A 95 -6.34 -2.12 -6.65
N ALA A 96 -5.34 -2.34 -5.80
CA ALA A 96 -4.39 -1.31 -5.39
C ALA A 96 -3.57 -0.78 -6.59
N ARG A 97 -3.09 -1.67 -7.51
CA ARG A 97 -2.41 -1.25 -8.73
C ARG A 97 -3.27 -0.35 -9.60
N ASP A 98 -4.55 -0.68 -9.72
CA ASP A 98 -5.51 0.03 -10.57
C ASP A 98 -6.24 1.15 -9.83
N PHE A 99 -5.76 1.53 -8.63
CA PHE A 99 -6.30 2.62 -7.81
C PHE A 99 -7.77 2.45 -7.45
N TYR A 100 -8.25 1.19 -7.36
CA TYR A 100 -9.66 0.85 -7.12
C TYR A 100 -10.61 1.41 -8.19
N LEU A 101 -10.10 1.77 -9.36
CA LEU A 101 -10.84 2.33 -10.48
C LEU A 101 -10.98 1.30 -11.61
N CYS A 102 -12.15 1.30 -12.23
CA CYS A 102 -12.43 0.53 -13.44
C CYS A 102 -11.50 0.97 -14.58
N GLN A 103 -10.74 0.05 -15.15
CA GLN A 103 -9.80 0.36 -16.21
C GLN A 103 -10.47 0.59 -17.57
N TYR A 104 -11.81 0.46 -17.64
CA TYR A 104 -12.60 0.77 -18.84
C TYR A 104 -13.29 2.13 -18.74
N CYS A 105 -14.07 2.40 -17.69
CA CYS A 105 -14.85 3.65 -17.58
C CYS A 105 -14.27 4.66 -16.58
N GLY A 106 -13.42 4.23 -15.62
CA GLY A 106 -12.87 5.10 -14.59
C GLY A 106 -13.70 5.18 -13.31
N GLU A 107 -14.89 4.58 -13.27
CA GLU A 107 -15.72 4.50 -12.06
C GLU A 107 -15.11 3.52 -11.04
N ARG A 108 -15.67 3.48 -9.83
CA ARG A 108 -15.20 2.55 -8.80
C ARG A 108 -15.28 1.10 -9.27
N ALA A 109 -14.18 0.37 -9.10
CA ALA A 109 -14.10 -1.04 -9.45
C ALA A 109 -14.61 -1.94 -8.31
N ASP A 110 -15.33 -2.99 -8.65
CA ASP A 110 -15.87 -3.99 -7.72
C ASP A 110 -15.59 -5.44 -8.17
N CYS A 111 -15.09 -5.65 -9.38
CA CYS A 111 -14.74 -6.95 -9.94
C CYS A 111 -13.41 -6.90 -10.71
N ILE A 112 -12.99 -8.05 -11.20
CA ILE A 112 -11.77 -8.24 -12.00
C ILE A 112 -12.17 -8.82 -13.34
N ASP A 113 -11.56 -8.35 -14.40
CA ASP A 113 -11.72 -8.88 -15.74
C ASP A 113 -10.39 -9.31 -16.35
N HIS A 114 -10.47 -10.26 -17.27
CA HIS A 114 -9.35 -10.67 -18.11
C HIS A 114 -9.40 -9.89 -19.43
N VAL A 115 -8.35 -9.14 -19.72
CA VAL A 115 -8.23 -8.37 -20.98
C VAL A 115 -8.37 -9.32 -22.19
N LEU A 116 -7.56 -10.38 -22.22
CA LEU A 116 -7.77 -11.54 -23.06
C LEU A 116 -8.63 -12.56 -22.29
N PRO A 117 -9.85 -12.84 -22.72
CA PRO A 117 -10.75 -13.77 -22.02
C PRO A 117 -10.14 -15.17 -21.82
N VAL A 118 -10.47 -15.81 -20.70
CA VAL A 118 -10.00 -17.18 -20.41
C VAL A 118 -10.46 -18.15 -21.48
N SER A 119 -11.69 -18.00 -22.01
CA SER A 119 -12.24 -18.79 -23.15
C SER A 119 -11.38 -18.70 -24.41
N LYS A 120 -10.55 -17.66 -24.52
CA LYS A 120 -9.64 -17.41 -25.65
C LYS A 120 -8.17 -17.57 -25.28
N GLY A 121 -7.87 -18.29 -24.20
CA GLY A 121 -6.51 -18.61 -23.77
C GLY A 121 -5.88 -17.60 -22.81
N GLY A 122 -6.65 -16.63 -22.31
CA GLY A 122 -6.20 -15.67 -21.31
C GLY A 122 -5.77 -16.33 -20.00
N ARG A 123 -4.63 -15.90 -19.43
CA ARG A 123 -4.07 -16.43 -18.19
C ARG A 123 -4.21 -15.45 -17.05
N ASN A 124 -4.15 -15.96 -15.81
CA ASN A 124 -4.09 -15.15 -14.60
C ASN A 124 -2.69 -14.54 -14.45
N THR A 125 -2.44 -13.44 -15.13
CA THR A 125 -1.18 -12.70 -15.04
C THR A 125 -1.45 -11.22 -14.77
N TRP A 126 -0.45 -10.52 -14.26
CA TRP A 126 -0.54 -9.09 -14.02
C TRP A 126 -0.86 -8.30 -15.29
N GLU A 127 -0.35 -8.75 -16.42
CA GLU A 127 -0.48 -8.13 -17.73
C GLU A 127 -1.83 -8.41 -18.40
N ASN A 128 -2.57 -9.41 -17.88
CA ASN A 128 -3.87 -9.81 -18.44
C ASN A 128 -5.07 -9.53 -17.54
N MET A 129 -4.87 -9.11 -16.31
CA MET A 129 -5.97 -8.86 -15.37
C MET A 129 -6.08 -7.38 -15.03
N VAL A 130 -7.31 -6.86 -14.97
CA VAL A 130 -7.59 -5.46 -14.62
C VAL A 130 -8.76 -5.35 -13.65
N ALA A 131 -8.75 -4.31 -12.81
CA ALA A 131 -9.90 -3.95 -12.01
C ALA A 131 -10.99 -3.33 -12.90
N CYS A 132 -12.22 -3.72 -12.72
CA CYS A 132 -13.35 -3.20 -13.47
C CYS A 132 -14.62 -3.09 -12.61
N CYS A 133 -15.60 -2.36 -13.08
CA CYS A 133 -16.95 -2.38 -12.51
C CYS A 133 -17.78 -3.46 -13.19
N ARG A 134 -18.77 -3.97 -12.48
CA ARG A 134 -19.65 -5.04 -12.98
C ARG A 134 -20.33 -4.69 -14.31
N PRO A 135 -20.89 -3.49 -14.53
CA PRO A 135 -21.51 -3.14 -15.82
C PRO A 135 -20.54 -3.25 -17.00
N CYS A 136 -19.28 -2.79 -16.83
CA CYS A 136 -18.28 -2.92 -17.90
C CYS A 136 -17.86 -4.36 -18.12
N ASN A 137 -17.72 -5.15 -17.05
CA ASN A 137 -17.37 -6.57 -17.15
C ASN A 137 -18.44 -7.37 -17.89
N GLU A 138 -19.70 -7.20 -17.53
CA GLU A 138 -20.84 -7.85 -18.17
C GLU A 138 -20.98 -7.43 -19.64
N ALA A 139 -20.81 -6.14 -19.93
CA ALA A 139 -20.91 -5.63 -21.29
C ALA A 139 -19.72 -6.06 -22.19
N LYS A 140 -18.53 -6.25 -21.62
CA LYS A 140 -17.37 -6.77 -22.35
C LYS A 140 -17.48 -8.27 -22.57
N ALA A 141 -18.00 -9.00 -21.58
CA ALA A 141 -18.13 -10.46 -21.64
C ALA A 141 -16.83 -11.14 -22.11
N ASP A 142 -16.90 -12.02 -23.10
CA ASP A 142 -15.78 -12.74 -23.70
C ASP A 142 -15.23 -12.07 -24.97
N LEU A 143 -15.57 -10.81 -25.22
CA LEU A 143 -15.07 -10.07 -26.38
C LEU A 143 -13.59 -9.71 -26.20
N LEU A 144 -12.82 -9.79 -27.27
CA LEU A 144 -11.50 -9.19 -27.36
C LEU A 144 -11.65 -7.66 -27.38
N LEU A 145 -10.66 -6.93 -26.85
CA LEU A 145 -10.71 -5.46 -26.85
C LEU A 145 -10.85 -4.87 -28.26
N GLU A 146 -10.17 -5.44 -29.24
CA GLU A 146 -10.22 -5.06 -30.65
C GLU A 146 -11.63 -5.21 -31.26
N ASN A 147 -12.40 -6.17 -30.76
CA ASN A 147 -13.77 -6.48 -31.20
C ASN A 147 -14.82 -5.86 -30.26
N SER A 148 -14.43 -4.97 -29.38
CA SER A 148 -15.30 -4.32 -28.40
C SER A 148 -15.18 -2.80 -28.47
N ARG A 149 -16.14 -2.10 -27.86
CA ARG A 149 -16.07 -0.65 -27.68
C ARG A 149 -15.13 -0.21 -26.56
N PHE A 150 -14.57 -1.16 -25.79
CA PHE A 150 -13.78 -0.88 -24.61
C PHE A 150 -12.33 -0.57 -24.96
N LYS A 151 -11.77 0.42 -24.27
CA LYS A 151 -10.35 0.77 -24.30
C LYS A 151 -9.84 0.77 -22.88
N LEU A 152 -8.62 0.27 -22.69
CA LEU A 152 -7.96 0.34 -21.40
C LEU A 152 -7.45 1.77 -21.14
N ARG A 153 -7.70 2.27 -19.94
CA ARG A 153 -7.15 3.55 -19.47
C ARG A 153 -5.64 3.48 -19.29
N ARG A 154 -5.13 2.31 -18.90
CA ARG A 154 -3.70 2.01 -18.76
C ARG A 154 -3.42 0.59 -19.24
N VAL A 155 -2.23 0.40 -19.81
CA VAL A 155 -1.75 -0.95 -20.12
C VAL A 155 -1.46 -1.67 -18.82
N PRO A 156 -2.04 -2.86 -18.57
CA PRO A 156 -1.78 -3.60 -17.34
C PRO A 156 -0.32 -4.08 -17.28
N TYR A 157 0.29 -3.97 -16.10
CA TYR A 157 1.69 -4.28 -15.86
C TYR A 157 1.87 -5.02 -14.54
N ALA A 158 3.00 -5.72 -14.37
CA ALA A 158 3.40 -6.29 -13.10
C ALA A 158 4.03 -5.19 -12.23
N PRO A 159 3.42 -4.82 -11.09
CA PRO A 159 3.97 -3.78 -10.23
C PRO A 159 5.17 -4.27 -9.43
N GLU A 160 6.00 -3.34 -8.99
CA GLU A 160 7.06 -3.63 -8.02
C GLU A 160 6.45 -4.17 -6.71
N PRO A 161 7.03 -5.22 -6.12
CA PRO A 161 6.50 -5.84 -4.90
C PRO A 161 6.31 -4.87 -3.74
N LEU A 162 7.22 -3.91 -3.61
CA LEU A 162 7.15 -2.89 -2.56
C LEU A 162 6.03 -1.88 -2.82
N ALA A 163 5.86 -1.42 -4.06
CA ALA A 163 4.80 -0.49 -4.42
C ALA A 163 3.42 -1.06 -4.07
N VAL A 164 3.21 -2.36 -4.33
CA VAL A 164 1.98 -3.05 -3.92
C VAL A 164 1.86 -3.14 -2.40
N ALA A 165 2.95 -3.46 -1.70
CA ALA A 165 2.93 -3.55 -0.24
C ALA A 165 2.60 -2.20 0.41
N VAL A 166 3.12 -1.11 -0.13
CA VAL A 166 2.81 0.26 0.29
C VAL A 166 1.34 0.58 -0.01
N ALA A 167 0.90 0.42 -1.25
CA ALA A 167 -0.47 0.73 -1.67
C ALA A 167 -1.55 -0.09 -0.95
N MET A 168 -1.22 -1.33 -0.54
CA MET A 168 -2.15 -2.19 0.20
C MET A 168 -2.24 -1.87 1.70
N LYS A 169 -1.21 -1.26 2.27
CA LYS A 169 -1.10 -1.01 3.71
C LYS A 169 -1.33 0.45 4.07
N ALA A 170 -1.12 1.33 3.14
CA ALA A 170 -1.51 2.70 3.29
C ALA A 170 -2.99 2.82 2.89
N ASP A 171 -3.82 3.30 3.81
CA ASP A 171 -5.02 4.05 3.43
C ASP A 171 -4.54 5.41 2.88
N VAL A 172 -3.62 5.37 1.91
CA VAL A 172 -3.10 6.58 1.28
C VAL A 172 -4.18 7.08 0.35
N PRO A 173 -4.68 8.31 0.54
CA PRO A 173 -5.43 9.00 -0.47
C PRO A 173 -4.58 9.05 -1.75
N LEU A 174 -5.17 8.70 -2.88
CA LEU A 174 -4.54 8.51 -4.17
C LEU A 174 -4.16 9.84 -4.86
N GLU A 175 -3.53 10.74 -4.15
CA GLU A 175 -3.08 12.05 -4.66
C GLU A 175 -1.55 12.12 -4.74
N TRP A 176 -0.91 11.06 -5.30
CA TRP A 176 0.52 11.04 -5.62
C TRP A 176 0.73 10.78 -7.10
#